data_52312914694e5b047000ea67210b44f5
#
_entry.id   52312914694e5b047000ea67210b44f5
#
_cell.length_a   1.000
_cell.length_b   1.000
_cell.length_c   1.000
_cell.angle_alpha   90.00
_cell.angle_beta   90.00
_cell.angle_gamma   90.00
#
_symmetry.space_group_name_H-M   'P 1'
#
loop_
_entity.id
_entity.type
_entity.pdbx_description
1 polymer ?
#
loop_
_entity_poly.entity_id
_entity_poly.type
_entity_poly.pdbx_seq_one_letter_code
_entity_poly.pdbx_strand_id
1 'polypeptide(L)'
;MAENTELRRELWILGIKPGEGREDLLSSYLESGGYVCRLGQCENLESGRPLGIVLDISPFSEDGWGILLKIKSSPKTCNIPVLPVFLSVNGKIGGVFPVAGFFTLPVDEEYLQDRLAVYGLTEEAETWDLQSMVVSRSGEEKLSKAIERLGFDVIKGYTGKEALALASIHPVYMIFCAQMLPDMSAFELQERLRLDPYSSNTPLFVLLKDSMKDGERLALSRDVAHLVRKKQLSCEEFLGYLRRKE
;
A
#
# COMPACT_ATOMS: atom_id res chain seq x y z
N MET A 1 24.01 -25.82 22.31
CA MET A 1 22.58 -25.94 21.93
C MET A 1 22.31 -24.75 21.03
N ALA A 2 22.21 -24.96 19.72
CA ALA A 2 21.85 -23.91 18.77
C ALA A 2 20.35 -23.68 18.95
N GLU A 3 19.98 -22.51 19.43
CA GLU A 3 18.59 -22.05 19.36
C GLU A 3 18.22 -21.95 17.87
N ASN A 4 17.35 -22.85 17.47
CA ASN A 4 16.69 -22.83 16.18
C ASN A 4 15.76 -21.62 16.18
N THR A 5 16.26 -20.47 15.74
CA THR A 5 15.45 -19.28 15.51
C THR A 5 14.66 -19.55 14.24
N GLU A 6 13.58 -20.34 14.35
CA GLU A 6 12.52 -20.30 13.35
C GLU A 6 12.14 -18.86 13.18
N LEU A 7 12.40 -18.29 12.03
CA LEU A 7 11.94 -16.98 11.63
C LEU A 7 10.42 -16.97 11.84
N ARG A 8 10.00 -16.44 12.99
CA ARG A 8 8.57 -16.29 13.30
C ARG A 8 7.96 -15.43 12.20
N ARG A 9 7.12 -16.00 11.37
CA ARG A 9 6.30 -15.28 10.39
C ARG A 9 5.21 -14.48 11.13
N GLU A 10 5.65 -13.53 11.96
CA GLU A 10 4.77 -12.73 12.81
C GLU A 10 4.24 -11.53 12.05
N LEU A 11 2.92 -11.45 11.92
CA LEU A 11 2.20 -10.30 11.38
C LEU A 11 1.45 -9.58 12.49
N TRP A 12 1.50 -8.25 12.45
CA TRP A 12 0.74 -7.45 13.39
C TRP A 12 -0.52 -6.90 12.73
N ILE A 13 -1.62 -6.99 13.47
CA ILE A 13 -2.91 -6.42 13.07
C ILE A 13 -3.05 -5.09 13.82
N LEU A 14 -3.29 -4.02 13.08
CA LEU A 14 -3.44 -2.66 13.61
C LEU A 14 -4.75 -2.03 13.14
N GLY A 15 -5.18 -0.97 13.84
CA GLY A 15 -6.40 -0.23 13.52
C GLY A 15 -7.69 -0.87 14.08
N ILE A 16 -7.58 -1.88 14.93
CA ILE A 16 -8.72 -2.55 15.57
C ILE A 16 -8.62 -2.33 17.08
N LYS A 17 -9.74 -1.93 17.69
CA LYS A 17 -9.82 -1.80 19.14
C LYS A 17 -9.80 -3.17 19.82
N PRO A 18 -8.95 -3.38 20.82
CA PRO A 18 -8.91 -4.63 21.55
C PRO A 18 -10.28 -4.98 22.17
N GLY A 19 -10.70 -6.23 22.05
CA GLY A 19 -11.91 -6.75 22.66
C GLY A 19 -13.21 -6.56 21.84
N GLU A 20 -13.12 -6.00 20.62
CA GLU A 20 -14.27 -5.94 19.71
C GLU A 20 -14.51 -7.24 18.94
N GLY A 21 -13.52 -8.17 18.90
CA GLY A 21 -13.60 -9.44 18.16
C GLY A 21 -13.64 -9.27 16.63
N ARG A 22 -13.33 -8.05 16.12
CA ARG A 22 -13.31 -7.78 14.68
C ARG A 22 -12.10 -8.40 13.99
N GLU A 23 -11.07 -8.72 14.75
CA GLU A 23 -9.84 -9.39 14.32
C GLU A 23 -9.98 -10.91 14.14
N ASP A 24 -10.99 -11.53 14.74
CA ASP A 24 -11.07 -12.99 14.85
C ASP A 24 -11.00 -13.70 13.50
N LEU A 25 -11.80 -13.24 12.52
CA LEU A 25 -11.82 -13.83 11.19
C LEU A 25 -10.51 -13.57 10.44
N LEU A 26 -9.96 -12.36 10.56
CA LEU A 26 -8.69 -11.99 9.94
C LEU A 26 -7.54 -12.82 10.52
N SER A 27 -7.49 -12.95 11.85
CA SER A 27 -6.50 -13.79 12.54
C SER A 27 -6.60 -15.26 12.09
N SER A 28 -7.82 -15.81 12.04
CA SER A 28 -8.06 -17.18 11.57
C SER A 28 -7.56 -17.40 10.12
N TYR A 29 -7.76 -16.42 9.23
CA TYR A 29 -7.27 -16.52 7.85
C TYR A 29 -5.74 -16.47 7.78
N LEU A 30 -5.11 -15.57 8.54
CA LEU A 30 -3.65 -15.47 8.59
C LEU A 30 -3.02 -16.72 9.19
N GLU A 31 -3.57 -17.25 10.28
CA GLU A 31 -3.11 -18.48 10.92
C GLU A 31 -3.23 -19.69 9.99
N SER A 32 -4.31 -19.78 9.22
CA SER A 32 -4.46 -20.84 8.20
C SER A 32 -3.41 -20.74 7.08
N GLY A 33 -2.85 -19.54 6.86
CA GLY A 33 -1.72 -19.28 5.97
C GLY A 33 -0.34 -19.55 6.58
N GLY A 34 -0.29 -19.99 7.85
CA GLY A 34 0.96 -20.28 8.56
C GLY A 34 1.63 -19.06 9.17
N TYR A 35 0.91 -17.95 9.36
CA TYR A 35 1.41 -16.76 10.05
C TYR A 35 1.05 -16.78 11.53
N VAL A 36 1.90 -16.20 12.36
CA VAL A 36 1.59 -15.90 13.77
C VAL A 36 1.03 -14.48 13.82
N CYS A 37 -0.16 -14.32 14.40
CA CYS A 37 -0.84 -13.03 14.44
C CYS A 37 -0.79 -12.42 15.83
N ARG A 38 -0.63 -11.10 15.88
CA ARG A 38 -0.67 -10.32 17.10
C ARG A 38 -1.44 -9.03 16.88
N LEU A 39 -2.39 -8.72 17.77
CA LEU A 39 -2.90 -7.36 17.89
C LEU A 39 -1.78 -6.46 18.41
N GLY A 40 -1.38 -5.50 17.59
CA GLY A 40 -0.29 -4.59 17.88
C GLY A 40 -0.77 -3.18 18.18
N GLN A 41 0.15 -2.39 18.72
CA GLN A 41 0.00 -0.94 18.85
C GLN A 41 1.16 -0.27 18.13
N CYS A 42 0.91 0.88 17.53
CA CYS A 42 1.91 1.60 16.72
C CYS A 42 3.18 1.93 17.52
N GLU A 43 3.03 2.20 18.81
CA GLU A 43 4.11 2.53 19.75
C GLU A 43 5.12 1.40 19.95
N ASN A 44 4.70 0.16 19.76
CA ASN A 44 5.52 -1.03 19.99
C ASN A 44 6.23 -1.54 18.73
N LEU A 45 6.01 -0.92 17.57
CA LEU A 45 6.56 -1.40 16.29
C LEU A 45 8.08 -1.39 16.21
N GLU A 46 8.72 -0.37 16.81
CA GLU A 46 10.18 -0.25 16.80
C GLU A 46 10.86 -1.41 17.56
N SER A 47 10.25 -1.89 18.62
CA SER A 47 10.78 -3.00 19.45
C SER A 47 10.34 -4.37 18.93
N GLY A 48 9.13 -4.48 18.40
CA GLY A 48 8.52 -5.75 17.98
C GLY A 48 8.99 -6.28 16.63
N ARG A 49 9.35 -5.40 15.69
CA ARG A 49 9.85 -5.70 14.34
C ARG A 49 9.08 -6.84 13.64
N PRO A 50 7.77 -6.68 13.41
CA PRO A 50 6.99 -7.69 12.70
C PRO A 50 7.47 -7.86 11.25
N LEU A 51 7.20 -9.02 10.65
CA LEU A 51 7.44 -9.26 9.22
C LEU A 51 6.61 -8.29 8.35
N GLY A 52 5.41 -7.95 8.80
CA GLY A 52 4.52 -7.00 8.13
C GLY A 52 3.34 -6.62 9.01
N ILE A 53 2.57 -5.68 8.53
CA ILE A 53 1.41 -5.13 9.22
C ILE A 53 0.18 -5.33 8.33
N VAL A 54 -0.88 -5.87 8.90
CA VAL A 54 -2.22 -5.86 8.32
C VAL A 54 -3.00 -4.74 9.01
N LEU A 55 -3.37 -3.70 8.27
CA LEU A 55 -3.93 -2.47 8.82
C LEU A 55 -5.38 -2.30 8.38
N ASP A 56 -6.31 -2.25 9.34
CA ASP A 56 -7.69 -1.88 9.05
C ASP A 56 -7.80 -0.38 8.74
N ILE A 57 -8.22 -0.06 7.51
CA ILE A 57 -8.44 1.31 7.04
C ILE A 57 -9.93 1.63 6.86
N SER A 58 -10.81 0.79 7.37
CA SER A 58 -12.27 1.00 7.29
C SER A 58 -12.70 2.22 8.14
N PRO A 59 -13.90 2.76 7.92
CA PRO A 59 -14.46 3.81 8.78
C PRO A 59 -14.68 3.39 10.24
N PHE A 60 -14.58 2.09 10.51
CA PHE A 60 -14.73 1.50 11.84
C PHE A 60 -13.39 1.28 12.54
N SER A 61 -12.29 1.59 11.85
CA SER A 61 -10.94 1.45 12.40
C SER A 61 -10.63 2.55 13.43
N GLU A 62 -9.66 2.27 14.27
CA GLU A 62 -9.08 3.26 15.18
C GLU A 62 -8.06 4.12 14.44
N ASP A 63 -8.55 5.08 13.63
CA ASP A 63 -7.72 5.98 12.80
C ASP A 63 -6.69 5.28 11.91
N GLY A 64 -7.12 4.26 11.14
CA GLY A 64 -6.20 3.48 10.29
C GLY A 64 -5.33 4.33 9.36
N TRP A 65 -5.85 5.43 8.82
CA TRP A 65 -5.08 6.35 7.97
C TRP A 65 -4.01 7.13 8.73
N GLY A 66 -4.30 7.56 9.97
CA GLY A 66 -3.32 8.21 10.83
C GLY A 66 -2.22 7.23 11.27
N ILE A 67 -2.59 5.99 11.59
CA ILE A 67 -1.64 4.91 11.89
C ILE A 67 -0.72 4.66 10.70
N LEU A 68 -1.27 4.55 9.47
CA LEU A 68 -0.46 4.37 8.26
C LEU A 68 0.56 5.48 8.07
N LEU A 69 0.11 6.73 8.19
CA LEU A 69 0.98 7.90 8.08
C LEU A 69 2.08 7.87 9.14
N LYS A 70 1.74 7.61 10.41
CA LYS A 70 2.71 7.52 11.51
C LYS A 70 3.77 6.45 11.25
N ILE A 71 3.37 5.26 10.77
CA ILE A 71 4.30 4.18 10.42
C ILE A 71 5.24 4.61 9.30
N LYS A 72 4.72 5.24 8.26
CA LYS A 72 5.49 5.56 7.05
C LYS A 72 6.32 6.84 7.17
N SER A 73 6.01 7.72 8.11
CA SER A 73 6.80 8.93 8.41
C SER A 73 7.98 8.68 9.36
N SER A 74 8.04 7.53 10.02
CA SER A 74 9.16 7.22 10.93
C SER A 74 10.26 6.43 10.22
N PRO A 75 11.55 6.89 10.23
CA PRO A 75 12.65 6.15 9.62
C PRO A 75 12.84 4.73 10.14
N LYS A 76 12.41 4.46 11.38
CA LYS A 76 12.54 3.13 11.99
C LYS A 76 11.46 2.14 11.56
N THR A 77 10.32 2.61 11.10
CA THR A 77 9.15 1.77 10.78
C THR A 77 8.68 1.88 9.32
N CYS A 78 9.16 2.88 8.57
CA CYS A 78 8.73 3.12 7.18
C CYS A 78 8.98 1.90 6.28
N ASN A 79 10.01 1.12 6.55
CA ASN A 79 10.36 -0.10 5.80
C ASN A 79 9.45 -1.29 6.08
N ILE A 80 8.66 -1.30 7.17
CA ILE A 80 7.78 -2.43 7.47
C ILE A 80 6.67 -2.49 6.41
N PRO A 81 6.47 -3.62 5.70
CA PRO A 81 5.40 -3.77 4.74
C PRO A 81 4.03 -3.58 5.40
N VAL A 82 3.14 -2.84 4.75
CA VAL A 82 1.76 -2.64 5.23
C VAL A 82 0.79 -3.14 4.17
N LEU A 83 -0.14 -3.99 4.56
CA LEU A 83 -1.26 -4.44 3.77
C LEU A 83 -2.55 -3.80 4.30
N PRO A 84 -3.08 -2.78 3.63
CA PRO A 84 -4.36 -2.20 4.02
C PRO A 84 -5.51 -3.17 3.75
N VAL A 85 -6.40 -3.30 4.72
CA VAL A 85 -7.61 -4.12 4.63
C VAL A 85 -8.83 -3.29 5.02
N PHE A 86 -9.98 -3.67 4.51
CA PHE A 86 -11.26 -3.10 4.92
C PHE A 86 -12.05 -4.15 5.70
N LEU A 87 -12.27 -3.92 6.97
CA LEU A 87 -13.11 -4.77 7.81
C LEU A 87 -14.49 -4.13 8.00
N SER A 88 -15.53 -4.91 7.84
CA SER A 88 -16.90 -4.51 8.17
C SER A 88 -17.09 -4.42 9.70
N VAL A 89 -18.22 -3.89 10.14
CA VAL A 89 -18.55 -3.80 11.58
C VAL A 89 -18.44 -5.13 12.30
N ASN A 90 -18.79 -6.23 11.63
CA ASN A 90 -18.75 -7.59 12.19
C ASN A 90 -17.44 -8.35 11.83
N GLY A 91 -16.36 -7.66 11.50
CA GLY A 91 -15.05 -8.25 11.24
C GLY A 91 -14.88 -8.97 9.90
N LYS A 92 -15.91 -8.99 9.03
CA LYS A 92 -15.77 -9.60 7.71
C LYS A 92 -14.84 -8.78 6.83
N ILE A 93 -13.96 -9.47 6.10
CA ILE A 93 -12.99 -8.84 5.20
C ILE A 93 -13.70 -8.46 3.90
N GLY A 94 -13.98 -7.17 3.72
CA GLY A 94 -14.65 -6.63 2.54
C GLY A 94 -13.69 -6.36 1.38
N GLY A 95 -12.42 -6.10 1.67
CA GLY A 95 -11.41 -5.82 0.65
C GLY A 95 -9.99 -5.82 1.19
N VAL A 96 -9.05 -6.00 0.27
CA VAL A 96 -7.60 -5.90 0.50
C VAL A 96 -7.04 -4.99 -0.59
N PHE A 97 -6.14 -4.10 -0.23
CA PHE A 97 -5.56 -3.10 -1.15
C PHE A 97 -4.05 -3.31 -1.29
N PRO A 98 -3.61 -4.27 -2.12
CA PRO A 98 -2.21 -4.64 -2.26
C PRO A 98 -1.47 -3.67 -3.18
N VAL A 99 -1.13 -2.48 -2.67
CA VAL A 99 -0.22 -1.56 -3.36
C VAL A 99 1.24 -1.96 -3.14
N ALA A 100 2.15 -1.61 -4.07
CA ALA A 100 3.56 -1.97 -3.97
C ALA A 100 4.22 -1.37 -2.72
N GLY A 101 3.86 -0.13 -2.36
CA GLY A 101 4.37 0.52 -1.16
C GLY A 101 3.75 1.89 -0.93
N PHE A 102 4.27 2.57 0.09
CA PHE A 102 3.85 3.91 0.48
C PHE A 102 5.07 4.80 0.66
N PHE A 103 4.99 6.02 0.16
CA PHE A 103 5.97 7.07 0.38
C PHE A 103 5.31 8.29 0.98
N THR A 104 5.92 8.89 1.99
CA THR A 104 5.47 10.18 2.55
C THR A 104 6.06 11.33 1.76
N LEU A 105 5.29 12.36 1.50
CA LEU A 105 5.75 13.56 0.82
C LEU A 105 6.26 14.61 1.84
N PRO A 106 7.39 15.29 1.58
CA PRO A 106 8.29 15.11 0.44
C PRO A 106 9.04 13.78 0.52
N VAL A 107 9.20 13.10 -0.62
CA VAL A 107 9.91 11.81 -0.65
C VAL A 107 11.40 12.04 -0.42
N ASP A 108 11.98 11.27 0.49
CA ASP A 108 13.42 11.18 0.70
C ASP A 108 14.08 10.37 -0.43
N GLU A 109 15.11 10.94 -1.08
CA GLU A 109 15.71 10.36 -2.27
C GLU A 109 16.49 9.07 -1.95
N GLU A 110 17.18 8.99 -0.81
CA GLU A 110 17.91 7.81 -0.39
C GLU A 110 16.95 6.66 -0.08
N TYR A 111 15.88 6.97 0.66
CA TYR A 111 14.81 6.01 0.93
C TYR A 111 14.12 5.51 -0.35
N LEU A 112 13.89 6.40 -1.33
CA LEU A 112 13.33 6.02 -2.63
C LEU A 112 14.24 5.03 -3.35
N GLN A 113 15.54 5.34 -3.44
CA GLN A 113 16.53 4.49 -4.09
C GLN A 113 16.60 3.11 -3.44
N ASP A 114 16.72 3.05 -2.11
CA ASP A 114 16.77 1.80 -1.35
C ASP A 114 15.52 0.94 -1.59
N ARG A 115 14.34 1.58 -1.60
CA ARG A 115 13.07 0.85 -1.81
C ARG A 115 12.94 0.32 -3.23
N LEU A 116 13.33 1.08 -4.24
CA LEU A 116 13.29 0.63 -5.63
C LEU A 116 14.32 -0.48 -5.91
N ALA A 117 15.50 -0.43 -5.28
CA ALA A 117 16.50 -1.48 -5.35
C ALA A 117 15.98 -2.83 -4.80
N VAL A 118 15.24 -2.81 -3.69
CA VAL A 118 14.61 -4.04 -3.13
C VAL A 118 13.65 -4.69 -4.13
N TYR A 119 13.01 -3.91 -4.99
CA TYR A 119 12.13 -4.43 -6.05
C TYR A 119 12.88 -4.80 -7.35
N GLY A 120 14.20 -4.64 -7.40
CA GLY A 120 15.02 -4.83 -8.61
C GLY A 120 14.77 -3.77 -9.69
N LEU A 121 14.07 -2.69 -9.34
CA LEU A 121 13.59 -1.71 -10.31
C LEU A 121 14.67 -0.73 -10.79
N THR A 122 15.83 -0.66 -10.12
CA THR A 122 16.92 0.26 -10.50
C THR A 122 17.95 -0.39 -11.42
N GLU A 123 18.18 -1.69 -11.31
CA GLU A 123 19.16 -2.41 -12.14
C GLU A 123 18.74 -2.45 -13.63
N GLU A 124 17.44 -2.55 -13.89
CA GLU A 124 16.89 -2.57 -15.25
C GLU A 124 16.85 -1.17 -15.87
N ALA A 125 16.71 -0.10 -15.07
CA ALA A 125 16.65 1.29 -15.57
C ALA A 125 17.96 1.74 -16.23
N GLU A 126 19.10 1.20 -15.82
CA GLU A 126 20.40 1.53 -16.41
C GLU A 126 20.59 0.96 -17.83
N THR A 127 19.78 -0.05 -18.21
CA THR A 127 19.94 -0.78 -19.48
C THR A 127 18.82 -0.52 -20.48
N TRP A 128 17.68 0.05 -20.06
CA TRP A 128 16.50 0.26 -20.90
C TRP A 128 15.88 1.63 -20.65
N ASP A 129 15.26 2.24 -21.66
CA ASP A 129 14.45 3.46 -21.53
C ASP A 129 13.13 3.13 -20.79
N LEU A 130 13.22 2.92 -19.49
CA LEU A 130 12.08 2.56 -18.66
C LEU A 130 11.25 3.77 -18.27
N GLN A 131 9.95 3.69 -18.51
CA GLN A 131 9.02 4.76 -18.18
C GLN A 131 8.40 4.56 -16.79
N SER A 132 8.44 5.58 -15.96
CA SER A 132 7.73 5.69 -14.70
C SER A 132 6.61 6.71 -14.82
N MET A 133 5.48 6.47 -14.15
CA MET A 133 4.37 7.43 -14.15
C MET A 133 4.19 8.05 -12.78
N VAL A 134 4.09 9.39 -12.73
CA VAL A 134 3.74 10.14 -11.52
C VAL A 134 2.36 10.74 -11.71
N VAL A 135 1.40 10.32 -10.87
CA VAL A 135 -0.01 10.72 -10.95
C VAL A 135 -0.37 11.55 -9.72
N SER A 136 -0.46 12.85 -9.89
CA SER A 136 -0.89 13.76 -8.83
C SER A 136 -1.35 15.10 -9.39
N ARG A 137 -2.22 15.80 -8.64
CA ARG A 137 -2.70 17.13 -9.02
C ARG A 137 -1.57 18.15 -9.19
N SER A 138 -0.50 18.06 -8.39
CA SER A 138 0.64 19.00 -8.37
C SER A 138 1.82 18.57 -9.23
N GLY A 139 1.76 17.36 -9.84
CA GLY A 139 2.83 16.82 -10.68
C GLY A 139 4.09 16.38 -9.94
N GLU A 140 4.19 16.64 -8.63
CA GLU A 140 5.29 16.24 -7.72
C GLU A 140 6.69 16.37 -8.35
N GLU A 141 7.06 17.61 -8.73
CA GLU A 141 8.31 17.92 -9.48
C GLU A 141 9.59 17.37 -8.82
N LYS A 142 9.68 17.43 -7.46
CA LYS A 142 10.85 16.93 -6.74
C LYS A 142 10.97 15.40 -6.88
N LEU A 143 9.84 14.69 -6.74
CA LEU A 143 9.79 13.25 -6.93
C LEU A 143 10.12 12.87 -8.38
N SER A 144 9.52 13.55 -9.35
CA SER A 144 9.79 13.33 -10.77
C SER A 144 11.29 13.42 -11.07
N LYS A 145 11.94 14.50 -10.61
CA LYS A 145 13.39 14.68 -10.78
C LYS A 145 14.24 13.62 -10.05
N ALA A 146 13.79 13.15 -8.90
CA ALA A 146 14.47 12.07 -8.19
C ALA A 146 14.40 10.76 -8.99
N ILE A 147 13.23 10.45 -9.56
CA ILE A 147 13.03 9.27 -10.41
C ILE A 147 13.84 9.37 -11.71
N GLU A 148 13.90 10.55 -12.33
CA GLU A 148 14.74 10.82 -13.53
C GLU A 148 16.24 10.60 -13.25
N ARG A 149 16.72 10.99 -12.06
CA ARG A 149 18.13 10.71 -11.65
C ARG A 149 18.43 9.24 -11.48
N LEU A 150 17.42 8.41 -11.23
CA LEU A 150 17.54 6.95 -11.16
C LEU A 150 17.46 6.26 -12.54
N GLY A 151 17.41 7.05 -13.64
CA GLY A 151 17.45 6.54 -15.00
C GLY A 151 16.08 6.27 -15.64
N PHE A 152 14.98 6.70 -15.03
CA PHE A 152 13.64 6.51 -15.59
C PHE A 152 13.16 7.76 -16.33
N ASP A 153 12.47 7.58 -17.44
CA ASP A 153 11.66 8.62 -18.06
C ASP A 153 10.35 8.82 -17.28
N VAL A 154 9.99 10.07 -16.94
CA VAL A 154 8.80 10.34 -16.15
C VAL A 154 7.65 10.85 -16.99
N ILE A 155 6.55 10.09 -17.01
CA ILE A 155 5.25 10.50 -17.55
C ILE A 155 4.40 11.08 -16.41
N LYS A 156 3.76 12.23 -16.64
CA LYS A 156 2.89 12.87 -15.65
C LYS A 156 1.43 12.70 -16.01
N GLY A 157 0.63 12.23 -15.04
CA GLY A 157 -0.83 12.20 -15.09
C GLY A 157 -1.41 13.05 -13.96
N TYR A 158 -2.54 13.71 -14.20
CA TYR A 158 -3.16 14.62 -13.22
C TYR A 158 -4.49 14.08 -12.69
N THR A 159 -5.05 13.08 -13.36
CA THR A 159 -6.29 12.38 -12.96
C THR A 159 -6.13 10.87 -13.14
N GLY A 160 -6.99 10.10 -12.49
CA GLY A 160 -6.98 8.65 -12.64
C GLY A 160 -7.38 8.19 -14.05
N LYS A 161 -8.33 8.88 -14.68
CA LYS A 161 -8.71 8.60 -16.08
C LYS A 161 -7.56 8.84 -17.04
N GLU A 162 -6.82 9.93 -16.86
CA GLU A 162 -5.63 10.23 -17.65
C GLU A 162 -4.54 9.17 -17.43
N ALA A 163 -4.30 8.78 -16.18
CA ALA A 163 -3.34 7.72 -15.85
C ALA A 163 -3.69 6.39 -16.53
N LEU A 164 -4.97 5.99 -16.54
CA LEU A 164 -5.43 4.79 -17.24
C LEU A 164 -5.19 4.89 -18.75
N ALA A 165 -5.50 6.04 -19.36
CA ALA A 165 -5.26 6.27 -20.77
C ALA A 165 -3.77 6.21 -21.12
N LEU A 166 -2.91 6.84 -20.30
CA LEU A 166 -1.46 6.80 -20.49
C LEU A 166 -0.91 5.37 -20.32
N ALA A 167 -1.36 4.63 -19.31
CA ALA A 167 -0.92 3.25 -19.08
C ALA A 167 -1.34 2.29 -20.22
N SER A 168 -2.39 2.61 -20.97
CA SER A 168 -2.82 1.79 -22.12
C SER A 168 -1.98 2.01 -23.39
N ILE A 169 -1.24 3.12 -23.48
CA ILE A 169 -0.44 3.48 -24.67
C ILE A 169 1.07 3.51 -24.40
N HIS A 170 1.47 3.53 -23.15
CA HIS A 170 2.87 3.53 -22.73
C HIS A 170 3.18 2.30 -21.89
N PRO A 171 4.35 1.65 -22.09
CA PRO A 171 4.81 0.54 -21.25
C PRO A 171 5.33 1.09 -19.91
N VAL A 172 4.41 1.41 -18.99
CA VAL A 172 4.75 1.98 -17.67
C VAL A 172 5.30 0.88 -16.76
N TYR A 173 6.51 1.07 -16.29
CA TYR A 173 7.22 0.11 -15.44
C TYR A 173 6.81 0.20 -13.96
N MET A 174 6.53 1.43 -13.47
CA MET A 174 6.02 1.67 -12.12
C MET A 174 5.19 2.96 -12.08
N ILE A 175 4.29 3.05 -11.10
CA ILE A 175 3.39 4.18 -10.93
C ILE A 175 3.50 4.72 -9.51
N PHE A 176 3.71 6.03 -9.36
CA PHE A 176 3.60 6.77 -8.12
C PHE A 176 2.31 7.59 -8.15
N CYS A 177 1.38 7.30 -7.27
CA CYS A 177 0.06 7.90 -7.29
C CYS A 177 -0.27 8.61 -5.98
N ALA A 178 -0.73 9.86 -6.05
CA ALA A 178 -1.28 10.54 -4.89
C ALA A 178 -2.46 9.75 -4.33
N GLN A 179 -2.55 9.66 -3.01
CA GLN A 179 -3.56 8.88 -2.29
C GLN A 179 -5.00 9.19 -2.76
N MET A 180 -5.27 10.46 -3.10
CA MET A 180 -6.54 10.91 -3.66
C MET A 180 -6.30 11.81 -4.88
N LEU A 181 -6.87 11.43 -6.01
CA LEU A 181 -6.90 12.22 -7.25
C LEU A 181 -8.22 12.99 -7.35
N PRO A 182 -8.36 13.92 -8.32
CA PRO A 182 -9.60 14.67 -8.49
C PRO A 182 -10.84 13.81 -8.80
N ASP A 183 -10.65 12.64 -9.39
CA ASP A 183 -11.71 11.78 -9.92
C ASP A 183 -11.79 10.38 -9.28
N MET A 184 -10.74 9.91 -8.60
CA MET A 184 -10.72 8.62 -7.91
C MET A 184 -9.58 8.53 -6.89
N SER A 185 -9.58 7.49 -6.04
CA SER A 185 -8.43 7.18 -5.17
C SER A 185 -7.35 6.37 -5.89
N ALA A 186 -6.14 6.33 -5.31
CA ALA A 186 -5.06 5.46 -5.77
C ALA A 186 -5.48 3.97 -5.74
N PHE A 187 -6.34 3.58 -4.81
CA PHE A 187 -6.84 2.22 -4.67
C PHE A 187 -7.83 1.86 -5.79
N GLU A 188 -8.70 2.79 -6.17
CA GLU A 188 -9.58 2.60 -7.33
C GLU A 188 -8.76 2.54 -8.63
N LEU A 189 -7.76 3.41 -8.78
CA LEU A 189 -6.83 3.36 -9.91
C LEU A 189 -6.14 2.00 -10.00
N GLN A 190 -5.61 1.49 -8.86
CA GLN A 190 -4.97 0.17 -8.79
C GLN A 190 -5.93 -0.96 -9.23
N GLU A 191 -7.18 -0.97 -8.74
CA GLU A 191 -8.17 -1.98 -9.14
C GLU A 191 -8.48 -1.93 -10.64
N ARG A 192 -8.54 -0.73 -11.22
CA ARG A 192 -8.78 -0.56 -12.66
C ARG A 192 -7.58 -0.98 -13.51
N LEU A 193 -6.35 -0.63 -13.11
CA LEU A 193 -5.12 -1.06 -13.78
C LEU A 193 -4.99 -2.59 -13.79
N ARG A 194 -5.39 -3.26 -12.73
CA ARG A 194 -5.37 -4.74 -12.64
C ARG A 194 -6.30 -5.45 -13.61
N LEU A 195 -7.30 -4.75 -14.15
CA LEU A 195 -8.21 -5.28 -15.17
C LEU A 195 -7.63 -5.20 -16.58
N ASP A 196 -6.59 -4.40 -16.78
CA ASP A 196 -5.92 -4.24 -18.08
C ASP A 196 -4.71 -5.21 -18.14
N PRO A 197 -4.65 -6.09 -19.17
CA PRO A 197 -3.56 -7.05 -19.32
C PRO A 197 -2.15 -6.44 -19.37
N TYR A 198 -2.01 -5.21 -19.89
CA TYR A 198 -0.73 -4.54 -20.07
C TYR A 198 -0.22 -3.90 -18.77
N SER A 199 -1.12 -3.42 -17.91
CA SER A 199 -0.78 -2.73 -16.67
C SER A 199 -1.08 -3.52 -15.39
N SER A 200 -1.65 -4.74 -15.53
CA SER A 200 -2.11 -5.56 -14.40
C SER A 200 -1.03 -5.88 -13.36
N ASN A 201 0.22 -5.97 -13.78
CA ASN A 201 1.38 -6.27 -12.93
C ASN A 201 2.23 -5.03 -12.60
N THR A 202 1.89 -3.85 -13.13
CA THR A 202 2.64 -2.62 -12.86
C THR A 202 2.54 -2.25 -11.38
N PRO A 203 3.67 -2.16 -10.66
CA PRO A 203 3.67 -1.80 -9.26
C PRO A 203 3.19 -0.35 -9.07
N LEU A 204 2.21 -0.16 -8.18
CA LEU A 204 1.70 1.15 -7.81
C LEU A 204 2.12 1.48 -6.37
N PHE A 205 2.81 2.60 -6.22
CA PHE A 205 3.19 3.20 -4.94
C PHE A 205 2.27 4.36 -4.61
N VAL A 206 1.80 4.42 -3.37
CA VAL A 206 0.90 5.49 -2.91
C VAL A 206 1.69 6.58 -2.21
N LEU A 207 1.48 7.82 -2.64
CA LEU A 207 2.08 9.02 -2.05
C LEU A 207 1.17 9.55 -0.93
N LEU A 208 1.68 9.53 0.30
CA LEU A 208 1.00 10.02 1.49
C LEU A 208 1.40 11.47 1.77
N LYS A 209 0.44 12.33 2.09
CA LYS A 209 0.71 13.69 2.59
C LYS A 209 0.74 13.70 4.11
N ASP A 210 1.65 14.46 4.71
CA ASP A 210 1.77 14.62 6.16
C ASP A 210 0.48 15.15 6.82
N SER A 211 -0.29 15.94 6.08
CA SER A 211 -1.57 16.46 6.55
C SER A 211 -2.66 16.21 5.52
N MET A 212 -3.56 15.31 5.85
CA MET A 212 -4.80 15.10 5.10
C MET A 212 -5.92 15.90 5.75
N LYS A 213 -6.60 16.75 4.99
CA LYS A 213 -7.78 17.47 5.49
C LYS A 213 -8.91 16.48 5.78
N ASP A 214 -9.77 16.79 6.76
CA ASP A 214 -10.90 15.91 7.12
C ASP A 214 -11.80 15.57 5.93
N GLY A 215 -12.01 16.53 5.02
CA GLY A 215 -12.75 16.30 3.78
C GLY A 215 -12.10 15.29 2.84
N GLU A 216 -10.76 15.29 2.75
CA GLU A 216 -10.00 14.32 1.93
C GLU A 216 -10.04 12.93 2.56
N ARG A 217 -9.90 12.83 3.89
CA ARG A 217 -10.07 11.58 4.64
C ARG A 217 -11.46 10.97 4.43
N LEU A 218 -12.49 11.81 4.51
CA LEU A 218 -13.86 11.38 4.31
C LEU A 218 -14.12 10.91 2.87
N ALA A 219 -13.59 11.62 1.88
CA ALA A 219 -13.67 11.25 0.47
C ALA A 219 -12.99 9.90 0.22
N LEU A 220 -11.77 9.72 0.71
CA LEU A 220 -11.02 8.48 0.60
C LEU A 220 -11.74 7.31 1.27
N SER A 221 -12.25 7.51 2.50
CA SER A 221 -13.01 6.47 3.21
C SER A 221 -14.28 6.07 2.47
N ARG A 222 -14.97 7.02 1.83
CA ARG A 222 -16.16 6.73 1.00
C ARG A 222 -15.79 5.96 -0.27
N ASP A 223 -14.72 6.35 -0.93
CA ASP A 223 -14.24 5.69 -2.14
C ASP A 223 -13.83 4.24 -1.85
N VAL A 224 -13.00 4.03 -0.83
CA VAL A 224 -12.61 2.69 -0.37
C VAL A 224 -13.84 1.85 0.02
N ALA A 225 -14.81 2.42 0.74
CA ALA A 225 -16.06 1.74 1.09
C ALA A 225 -16.89 1.39 -0.15
N HIS A 226 -16.83 2.19 -1.21
CA HIS A 226 -17.52 1.91 -2.47
C HIS A 226 -16.91 0.70 -3.19
N LEU A 227 -15.58 0.59 -3.21
CA LEU A 227 -14.86 -0.52 -3.84
C LEU A 227 -15.21 -1.87 -3.20
N VAL A 228 -15.54 -1.89 -1.90
CA VAL A 228 -15.80 -3.12 -1.15
C VAL A 228 -17.28 -3.45 -0.97
N ARG A 229 -18.21 -2.62 -1.44
CA ARG A 229 -19.66 -2.67 -1.13
C ARG A 229 -20.37 -4.02 -1.38
N LYS A 230 -19.76 -4.98 -2.07
CA LYS A 230 -20.40 -6.26 -2.43
C LYS A 230 -19.51 -7.48 -2.25
N LYS A 231 -18.31 -7.34 -1.67
CA LYS A 231 -17.38 -8.46 -1.54
C LYS A 231 -17.20 -8.85 -0.06
N GLN A 232 -17.30 -10.12 0.19
CA GLN A 232 -16.70 -10.77 1.35
C GLN A 232 -15.66 -11.71 0.78
N LEU A 233 -14.39 -11.50 1.14
CA LEU A 233 -13.31 -12.36 0.68
C LEU A 233 -13.34 -13.68 1.43
N SER A 234 -13.15 -14.77 0.70
CA SER A 234 -12.86 -16.08 1.28
C SER A 234 -11.41 -16.11 1.82
N CYS A 235 -11.10 -17.11 2.63
CA CYS A 235 -9.74 -17.31 3.13
C CYS A 235 -8.73 -17.48 1.99
N GLU A 236 -9.07 -18.26 0.97
CA GLU A 236 -8.20 -18.51 -0.19
C GLU A 236 -7.93 -17.25 -1.00
N GLU A 237 -8.97 -16.45 -1.28
CA GLU A 237 -8.82 -15.15 -1.95
C GLU A 237 -7.93 -14.20 -1.15
N PHE A 238 -8.13 -14.11 0.17
CA PHE A 238 -7.33 -13.27 1.05
C PHE A 238 -5.86 -13.70 1.07
N LEU A 239 -5.58 -14.99 1.27
CA LEU A 239 -4.21 -15.51 1.26
C LEU A 239 -3.52 -15.35 -0.10
N GLY A 240 -4.28 -15.37 -1.19
CA GLY A 240 -3.79 -15.06 -2.52
C GLY A 240 -3.18 -13.67 -2.65
N TYR A 241 -3.65 -12.68 -1.89
CA TYR A 241 -3.05 -11.34 -1.85
C TYR A 241 -1.72 -11.30 -1.08
N LEU A 242 -1.56 -12.10 -0.03
CA LEU A 242 -0.32 -12.19 0.75
C LEU A 242 0.80 -12.85 -0.06
N ARG A 243 0.51 -13.96 -0.72
CA ARG A 243 1.50 -14.74 -1.50
C ARG A 243 2.07 -13.99 -2.70
N ARG A 244 1.37 -12.97 -3.22
CA ARG A 244 1.87 -12.13 -4.33
C ARG A 244 2.90 -11.09 -3.87
N LYS A 245 3.12 -10.94 -2.58
CA LYS A 245 4.08 -9.99 -1.98
C LYS A 245 5.33 -10.68 -1.41
N GLU A 246 5.38 -12.01 -1.39
CA GLU A 246 6.57 -12.80 -1.10
C GLU A 246 7.35 -13.05 -2.41
#